data_6c5435016a8de13b31b8f6eb09e30aff
#
_entry.id   6c5435016a8de13b31b8f6eb09e30aff
#
_cell.length_a   1.000
_cell.length_b   1.000
_cell.length_c   1.000
_cell.angle_alpha   90.00
_cell.angle_beta   90.00
_cell.angle_gamma   90.00
#
_symmetry.space_group_name_H-M   'P 1'
#
loop_
_entity.id
_entity.type
_entity.pdbx_description
1 polymer ?
#
loop_
_entity_poly.entity_id
_entity_poly.type
_entity_poly.pdbx_seq_one_letter_code
_entity_poly.pdbx_strand_id
1 'polypeptide(L)'
;IALHWIYRSCLSENHADLKIAIESAYSPIVYTTKEGFQCDNSYFQHGVQLYIGGYGDEILKGVTQVAMYTKGTQYAIPETKLAIISKFMRETYYPTIRGQYMLFDVLGRGVSRPGITKKTNTILFAKRMIELDPAHGEEFKAIIKRLKGEQPANYALQPKHTHYFRGDYTLHVRPDYTFDVRMVSNRTMRCEYGNGENLKTYFMSDGCTNIVTEGNEYANIFPVWNWTRIPGVTAPQMNKIPMAQSSWQTRGTSTFAGGVSDSIYGASAYSYRDDYADINTKAKKAWFFFDEEVVC
;
A
#
# COMPACT_ATOMS: atom_id res chain seq x y z
N ILE A 1 18.03 8.78 7.41
CA ILE A 1 19.51 8.82 7.44
C ILE A 1 20.04 9.72 6.32
N ALA A 2 19.71 9.48 5.04
CA ALA A 2 20.21 10.28 3.93
C ALA A 2 19.95 11.78 4.06
N LEU A 3 18.75 12.18 4.52
CA LEU A 3 18.39 13.59 4.69
C LEU A 3 19.30 14.32 5.71
N HIS A 4 19.61 13.68 6.84
CA HIS A 4 20.54 14.25 7.81
C HIS A 4 21.96 14.37 7.27
N TRP A 5 22.37 13.40 6.45
CA TRP A 5 23.67 13.44 5.78
C TRP A 5 23.74 14.58 4.76
N ILE A 6 22.66 14.78 3.97
CA ILE A 6 22.55 15.92 3.05
C ILE A 6 22.69 17.25 3.82
N TYR A 7 21.96 17.44 4.94
CA TYR A 7 22.07 18.66 5.74
C TYR A 7 23.48 18.87 6.30
N ARG A 8 24.12 17.81 6.83
CA ARG A 8 25.49 17.88 7.31
C ARG A 8 26.44 18.31 6.21
N SER A 9 26.32 17.68 5.03
CA SER A 9 27.20 17.98 3.89
C SER A 9 27.04 19.41 3.40
N CYS A 10 25.82 19.96 3.41
CA CYS A 10 25.58 21.37 3.07
C CYS A 10 26.21 22.30 4.11
N LEU A 11 26.03 22.02 5.41
CA LEU A 11 26.60 22.85 6.50
C LEU A 11 28.12 22.83 6.55
N SER A 12 28.74 21.74 6.14
CA SER A 12 30.20 21.58 6.08
C SER A 12 30.79 21.92 4.70
N GLU A 13 29.99 22.38 3.75
CA GLU A 13 30.37 22.69 2.37
C GLU A 13 31.11 21.53 1.67
N ASN A 14 30.78 20.27 2.05
CA ASN A 14 31.43 19.07 1.53
C ASN A 14 30.63 18.52 0.34
N HIS A 15 31.05 18.90 -0.85
CA HIS A 15 30.40 18.49 -2.12
C HIS A 15 30.50 16.98 -2.40
N ALA A 16 31.59 16.33 -1.99
CA ALA A 16 31.77 14.90 -2.19
C ALA A 16 30.76 14.09 -1.33
N ASP A 17 30.64 14.43 -0.07
CA ASP A 17 29.65 13.84 0.84
C ASP A 17 28.22 14.14 0.41
N LEU A 18 27.95 15.36 -0.09
CA LEU A 18 26.63 15.75 -0.59
C LEU A 18 26.20 14.86 -1.76
N LYS A 19 27.09 14.63 -2.72
CA LYS A 19 26.82 13.75 -3.86
C LYS A 19 26.46 12.34 -3.39
N ILE A 20 27.27 11.74 -2.53
CA ILE A 20 27.04 10.39 -2.00
C ILE A 20 25.71 10.33 -1.22
N ALA A 21 25.41 11.33 -0.42
CA ALA A 21 24.18 11.39 0.37
C ALA A 21 22.92 11.45 -0.52
N ILE A 22 22.96 12.21 -1.62
CA ILE A 22 21.84 12.32 -2.58
C ILE A 22 21.70 11.02 -3.39
N GLU A 23 22.80 10.45 -3.88
CA GLU A 23 22.80 9.15 -4.55
C GLU A 23 22.23 8.06 -3.64
N SER A 24 22.59 8.06 -2.37
CA SER A 24 22.05 7.17 -1.34
C SER A 24 20.54 7.37 -1.11
N ALA A 25 20.05 8.62 -1.15
CA ALA A 25 18.62 8.90 -1.03
C ALA A 25 17.81 8.35 -2.22
N TYR A 26 18.38 8.36 -3.41
CA TYR A 26 17.70 7.85 -4.61
C TYR A 26 17.96 6.37 -4.90
N SER A 27 18.94 5.75 -4.25
CA SER A 27 19.30 4.35 -4.51
C SER A 27 18.15 3.35 -4.35
N PRO A 28 17.20 3.51 -3.39
CA PRO A 28 16.09 2.57 -3.24
C PRO A 28 15.03 2.63 -4.36
N ILE A 29 15.08 3.68 -5.21
CA ILE A 29 14.09 3.84 -6.28
C ILE A 29 14.52 3.00 -7.48
N VAL A 30 14.24 1.71 -7.38
CA VAL A 30 14.47 0.71 -8.44
C VAL A 30 13.44 -0.40 -8.28
N TYR A 31 13.09 -1.07 -9.38
CA TYR A 31 12.32 -2.31 -9.28
C TYR A 31 13.20 -3.44 -8.72
N THR A 32 12.65 -4.18 -7.78
CA THR A 32 13.38 -5.24 -7.06
C THR A 32 12.50 -6.47 -6.83
N THR A 33 13.11 -7.59 -6.53
CA THR A 33 12.41 -8.80 -6.04
C THR A 33 12.46 -8.95 -4.53
N LYS A 34 13.14 -7.99 -3.85
CA LYS A 34 13.28 -7.88 -2.39
C LYS A 34 12.37 -6.77 -1.86
N GLU A 35 12.73 -6.11 -0.77
CA GLU A 35 12.05 -4.92 -0.24
C GLU A 35 12.13 -3.75 -1.24
N GLY A 36 11.09 -2.94 -1.32
CA GLY A 36 11.00 -1.79 -2.21
C GLY A 36 9.92 -1.94 -3.30
N PHE A 37 10.09 -1.19 -4.38
CA PHE A 37 9.16 -1.16 -5.51
C PHE A 37 9.23 -2.45 -6.31
N GLN A 38 8.09 -3.10 -6.51
CA GLN A 38 7.97 -4.34 -7.29
C GLN A 38 7.61 -4.06 -8.75
N CYS A 39 7.93 -4.99 -9.64
CA CYS A 39 7.64 -4.83 -11.07
C CYS A 39 6.13 -4.76 -11.40
N ASP A 40 5.26 -5.25 -10.51
CA ASP A 40 3.81 -5.11 -10.60
C ASP A 40 3.29 -3.81 -9.97
N ASN A 41 4.19 -2.90 -9.62
CA ASN A 41 3.92 -1.63 -8.97
C ASN A 41 3.40 -1.74 -7.51
N SER A 42 3.49 -2.91 -6.87
CA SER A 42 3.31 -3.01 -5.41
C SER A 42 4.57 -2.56 -4.66
N TYR A 43 4.49 -2.44 -3.33
CA TYR A 43 5.61 -2.05 -2.48
C TYR A 43 5.75 -3.01 -1.30
N PHE A 44 6.97 -3.48 -1.07
CA PHE A 44 7.32 -4.38 0.03
C PHE A 44 8.24 -3.71 1.05
N GLN A 45 8.03 -4.05 2.31
CA GLN A 45 8.94 -3.72 3.40
C GLN A 45 8.90 -4.82 4.47
N HIS A 46 10.01 -5.02 5.17
CA HIS A 46 10.23 -6.13 6.10
C HIS A 46 10.02 -7.49 5.41
N GLY A 47 10.83 -7.72 4.39
CA GLY A 47 10.71 -8.88 3.52
C GLY A 47 9.59 -8.73 2.49
N VAL A 48 8.87 -9.81 2.23
CA VAL A 48 7.78 -9.85 1.24
C VAL A 48 6.42 -9.50 1.85
N GLN A 49 6.41 -8.49 2.72
CA GLN A 49 5.21 -7.92 3.32
C GLN A 49 4.68 -6.77 2.45
N LEU A 50 3.44 -6.85 1.98
CA LEU A 50 2.81 -5.73 1.28
C LEU A 50 2.65 -4.53 2.22
N TYR A 51 3.19 -3.39 1.81
CA TYR A 51 3.28 -2.20 2.67
C TYR A 51 3.10 -0.90 1.87
N ILE A 52 2.03 -0.81 1.06
CA ILE A 52 1.74 0.36 0.22
C ILE A 52 1.60 1.62 1.07
N GLY A 53 0.84 1.55 2.18
CA GLY A 53 0.83 2.57 3.22
C GLY A 53 1.94 2.34 4.26
N GLY A 54 2.06 3.19 5.26
CA GLY A 54 3.09 3.09 6.28
C GLY A 54 4.51 3.31 5.72
N TYR A 55 5.23 2.26 5.36
CA TYR A 55 6.56 2.42 4.76
C TYR A 55 6.52 3.02 3.36
N GLY A 56 5.47 2.80 2.57
CA GLY A 56 5.22 3.56 1.34
C GLY A 56 5.09 5.06 1.60
N ASP A 57 4.42 5.48 2.70
CA ASP A 57 4.36 6.88 3.12
C ASP A 57 5.78 7.43 3.38
N GLU A 58 6.62 6.68 4.10
CA GLU A 58 7.95 7.15 4.49
C GLU A 58 8.91 7.30 3.31
N ILE A 59 8.90 6.34 2.37
CA ILE A 59 9.74 6.46 1.16
C ILE A 59 9.29 7.64 0.30
N LEU A 60 7.97 7.82 0.08
CA LEU A 60 7.45 8.94 -0.70
C LEU A 60 7.75 10.28 -0.05
N LYS A 61 7.57 10.40 1.26
CA LYS A 61 7.90 11.60 2.04
C LYS A 61 9.37 12.00 1.87
N GLY A 62 10.29 11.04 2.08
CA GLY A 62 11.73 11.29 2.02
C GLY A 62 12.21 11.61 0.61
N VAL A 63 11.85 10.79 -0.37
CA VAL A 63 12.31 10.92 -1.75
C VAL A 63 11.78 12.19 -2.40
N THR A 64 10.49 12.50 -2.27
CA THR A 64 9.93 13.72 -2.87
C THR A 64 10.49 14.99 -2.22
N GLN A 65 10.86 14.94 -0.94
CA GLN A 65 11.52 16.06 -0.28
C GLN A 65 12.93 16.29 -0.83
N VAL A 66 13.74 15.26 -0.97
CA VAL A 66 15.08 15.37 -1.55
C VAL A 66 14.98 15.84 -3.01
N ALA A 67 14.03 15.29 -3.78
CA ALA A 67 13.81 15.69 -5.16
C ALA A 67 13.45 17.17 -5.31
N MET A 68 12.65 17.73 -4.40
CA MET A 68 12.37 19.18 -4.38
C MET A 68 13.60 20.00 -4.05
N TYR A 69 14.46 19.58 -3.13
CA TYR A 69 15.67 20.30 -2.78
C TYR A 69 16.70 20.32 -3.89
N THR A 70 16.75 19.26 -4.70
CA THR A 70 17.73 19.11 -5.78
C THR A 70 17.20 19.52 -7.16
N LYS A 71 15.91 19.91 -7.25
CA LYS A 71 15.28 20.36 -8.50
C LYS A 71 16.07 21.49 -9.16
N GLY A 72 16.34 21.35 -10.46
CA GLY A 72 17.09 22.35 -11.23
C GLY A 72 18.59 22.38 -10.97
N THR A 73 19.13 21.45 -10.19
CA THR A 73 20.57 21.31 -9.96
C THR A 73 21.13 20.07 -10.68
N GLN A 74 22.45 19.96 -10.69
CA GLN A 74 23.13 18.74 -11.19
C GLN A 74 22.79 17.45 -10.40
N TYR A 75 22.17 17.58 -9.23
CA TYR A 75 21.75 16.51 -8.35
C TYR A 75 20.26 16.17 -8.46
N ALA A 76 19.57 16.73 -9.46
CA ALA A 76 18.14 16.45 -9.68
C ALA A 76 17.88 14.95 -9.78
N ILE A 77 16.70 14.53 -9.33
CA ILE A 77 16.30 13.12 -9.44
C ILE A 77 16.34 12.65 -10.89
N PRO A 78 17.00 11.52 -11.20
CA PRO A 78 16.98 10.97 -12.56
C PRO A 78 15.56 10.69 -13.05
N GLU A 79 15.29 11.01 -14.32
CA GLU A 79 13.96 10.84 -14.93
C GLU A 79 13.40 9.43 -14.79
N THR A 80 14.25 8.40 -14.98
CA THR A 80 13.86 6.99 -14.80
C THR A 80 13.39 6.68 -13.38
N LYS A 81 13.98 7.30 -12.38
CA LYS A 81 13.60 7.14 -10.96
C LYS A 81 12.33 7.95 -10.65
N LEU A 82 12.21 9.15 -11.18
CA LEU A 82 11.01 9.97 -11.05
C LEU A 82 9.80 9.23 -11.66
N ALA A 83 9.97 8.59 -12.81
CA ALA A 83 8.92 7.78 -13.44
C ALA A 83 8.42 6.64 -12.55
N ILE A 84 9.32 5.94 -11.82
CA ILE A 84 8.93 4.90 -10.87
C ILE A 84 8.08 5.49 -9.74
N ILE A 85 8.50 6.60 -9.14
CA ILE A 85 7.77 7.28 -8.06
C ILE A 85 6.41 7.79 -8.55
N SER A 86 6.39 8.47 -9.69
CA SER A 86 5.14 8.99 -10.28
C SER A 86 4.15 7.86 -10.56
N LYS A 87 4.61 6.79 -11.22
CA LYS A 87 3.78 5.62 -11.49
C LYS A 87 3.25 4.99 -10.21
N PHE A 88 4.10 4.75 -9.22
CA PHE A 88 3.68 4.18 -7.94
C PHE A 88 2.61 5.05 -7.25
N MET A 89 2.81 6.37 -7.21
CA MET A 89 1.86 7.28 -6.58
C MET A 89 0.50 7.29 -7.29
N ARG A 90 0.48 7.40 -8.62
CA ARG A 90 -0.74 7.52 -9.42
C ARG A 90 -1.48 6.20 -9.59
N GLU A 91 -0.76 5.08 -9.70
CA GLU A 91 -1.35 3.80 -10.08
C GLU A 91 -1.55 2.84 -8.91
N THR A 92 -0.90 3.10 -7.76
CA THR A 92 -1.00 2.22 -6.58
C THR A 92 -1.32 3.00 -5.32
N TYR A 93 -0.47 3.95 -4.93
CA TYR A 93 -0.58 4.60 -3.63
C TYR A 93 -1.88 5.38 -3.45
N TYR A 94 -2.16 6.35 -4.34
CA TYR A 94 -3.39 7.13 -4.25
C TYR A 94 -4.67 6.35 -4.63
N PRO A 95 -4.66 5.38 -5.54
CA PRO A 95 -5.81 4.52 -5.76
C PRO A 95 -6.25 3.69 -4.55
N THR A 96 -5.35 3.39 -3.60
CA THR A 96 -5.74 2.76 -2.32
C THR A 96 -6.36 3.75 -1.32
N ILE A 97 -6.52 5.02 -1.70
CA ILE A 97 -7.15 6.07 -0.89
C ILE A 97 -8.47 6.48 -1.53
N ARG A 98 -9.57 6.23 -0.84
CA ARG A 98 -10.89 6.74 -1.19
C ARG A 98 -11.20 7.97 -0.36
N GLY A 99 -11.54 9.10 -1.01
CA GLY A 99 -11.69 10.37 -0.30
C GLY A 99 -10.42 10.74 0.48
N GLN A 100 -10.47 10.65 1.79
CA GLN A 100 -9.37 10.95 2.70
C GLN A 100 -8.72 9.71 3.34
N TYR A 101 -9.27 8.50 3.11
CA TYR A 101 -8.94 7.31 3.89
C TYR A 101 -8.36 6.21 3.01
N MET A 102 -7.25 5.66 3.46
CA MET A 102 -6.59 4.51 2.83
C MET A 102 -7.23 3.21 3.30
N LEU A 103 -7.35 2.26 2.40
CA LEU A 103 -7.73 0.89 2.70
C LEU A 103 -6.82 0.32 3.79
N PHE A 104 -7.40 -0.34 4.79
CA PHE A 104 -6.65 -0.64 6.02
C PHE A 104 -5.66 -1.81 5.87
N ASP A 105 -5.92 -2.72 4.97
CA ASP A 105 -5.15 -3.95 4.81
C ASP A 105 -3.80 -3.77 4.09
N VAL A 106 -3.54 -2.58 3.53
CA VAL A 106 -2.25 -2.21 2.92
C VAL A 106 -1.32 -1.43 3.87
N LEU A 107 -1.69 -1.28 5.15
CA LEU A 107 -0.97 -0.48 6.15
C LEU A 107 0.06 -1.26 6.98
N GLY A 108 0.15 -2.59 6.79
CA GLY A 108 0.97 -3.45 7.64
C GLY A 108 0.58 -3.33 9.12
N ARG A 109 1.56 -3.37 10.03
CA ARG A 109 1.28 -3.21 11.47
C ARG A 109 0.74 -1.83 11.84
N GLY A 110 0.91 -0.85 10.97
CA GLY A 110 0.40 0.51 11.18
C GLY A 110 -1.11 0.58 11.37
N VAL A 111 -1.88 -0.42 10.94
CA VAL A 111 -3.34 -0.48 11.12
C VAL A 111 -3.77 -0.33 12.58
N SER A 112 -2.93 -0.71 13.53
CA SER A 112 -3.20 -0.58 14.97
C SER A 112 -3.08 0.84 15.53
N ARG A 113 -2.55 1.79 14.74
CA ARG A 113 -2.33 3.17 15.17
C ARG A 113 -3.58 4.02 14.99
N PRO A 114 -4.01 4.79 15.98
CA PRO A 114 -5.18 5.65 15.85
C PRO A 114 -5.07 6.61 14.66
N GLY A 115 -6.14 6.71 13.87
CA GLY A 115 -6.25 7.63 12.74
C GLY A 115 -5.35 7.33 11.53
N ILE A 116 -4.64 6.21 11.50
CA ILE A 116 -3.63 5.89 10.47
C ILE A 116 -4.23 5.80 9.05
N THR A 117 -5.50 5.44 8.94
CA THR A 117 -6.20 5.38 7.65
C THR A 117 -6.40 6.76 7.02
N LYS A 118 -6.49 7.84 7.83
CA LYS A 118 -6.65 9.19 7.32
C LYS A 118 -5.33 9.71 6.75
N LYS A 119 -5.31 10.02 5.45
CA LYS A 119 -4.10 10.34 4.68
C LYS A 119 -3.99 11.80 4.22
N THR A 120 -4.64 12.72 4.90
CA THR A 120 -4.57 14.16 4.55
C THR A 120 -3.14 14.74 4.63
N ASN A 121 -2.27 14.15 5.43
CA ASN A 121 -0.85 14.52 5.49
C ASN A 121 -0.09 14.25 4.18
N THR A 122 -0.59 13.35 3.32
CA THR A 122 0.04 13.00 2.05
C THR A 122 -0.24 14.00 0.92
N ILE A 123 -1.09 15.00 1.17
CA ILE A 123 -1.26 16.19 0.31
C ILE A 123 0.10 16.82 -0.02
N LEU A 124 1.04 16.80 0.93
CA LEU A 124 2.38 17.34 0.72
C LEU A 124 3.12 16.61 -0.41
N PHE A 125 2.96 15.28 -0.51
CA PHE A 125 3.61 14.49 -1.57
C PHE A 125 3.03 14.87 -2.94
N ALA A 126 1.70 14.93 -3.04
CA ALA A 126 1.03 15.32 -4.29
C ALA A 126 1.40 16.75 -4.72
N LYS A 127 1.50 17.71 -3.78
CA LYS A 127 1.96 19.08 -4.07
C LYS A 127 3.37 19.09 -4.67
N ARG A 128 4.29 18.32 -4.11
CA ARG A 128 5.65 18.19 -4.65
C ARG A 128 5.65 17.60 -6.06
N MET A 129 4.80 16.61 -6.31
CA MET A 129 4.71 15.96 -7.62
C MET A 129 4.13 16.88 -8.71
N ILE A 130 3.27 17.84 -8.40
CA ILE A 130 2.82 18.85 -9.37
C ILE A 130 4.02 19.58 -9.99
N GLU A 131 5.07 19.83 -9.18
CA GLU A 131 6.27 20.51 -9.64
C GLU A 131 7.35 19.60 -10.22
N LEU A 132 7.44 18.36 -9.71
CA LEU A 132 8.44 17.38 -10.14
C LEU A 132 8.01 16.67 -11.43
N ASP A 133 6.72 16.43 -11.58
CA ASP A 133 6.10 15.73 -12.72
C ASP A 133 4.91 16.54 -13.26
N PRO A 134 5.16 17.67 -13.90
CA PRO A 134 4.10 18.56 -14.39
C PRO A 134 3.22 17.92 -15.46
N ALA A 135 3.69 16.88 -16.17
CA ALA A 135 2.90 16.15 -17.14
C ALA A 135 1.65 15.49 -16.51
N HIS A 136 1.71 15.13 -15.23
CA HIS A 136 0.60 14.57 -14.47
C HIS A 136 0.05 15.53 -13.40
N GLY A 137 0.37 16.82 -13.51
CA GLY A 137 0.01 17.84 -12.53
C GLY A 137 -1.49 17.94 -12.25
N GLU A 138 -2.35 17.82 -13.26
CA GLU A 138 -3.81 17.86 -13.09
C GLU A 138 -4.34 16.66 -12.30
N GLU A 139 -3.78 15.48 -12.50
CA GLU A 139 -4.11 14.28 -11.71
C GLU A 139 -3.76 14.49 -10.22
N PHE A 140 -2.56 15.03 -9.94
CA PHE A 140 -2.17 15.35 -8.55
C PHE A 140 -3.03 16.45 -7.94
N LYS A 141 -3.48 17.45 -8.71
CA LYS A 141 -4.42 18.47 -8.22
C LYS A 141 -5.78 17.87 -7.87
N ALA A 142 -6.29 16.93 -8.66
CA ALA A 142 -7.54 16.23 -8.37
C ALA A 142 -7.42 15.38 -7.08
N ILE A 143 -6.30 14.67 -6.89
CA ILE A 143 -5.97 13.94 -5.68
C ILE A 143 -5.99 14.88 -4.45
N ILE A 144 -5.37 16.05 -4.54
CA ILE A 144 -5.34 17.03 -3.44
C ILE A 144 -6.76 17.48 -3.07
N LYS A 145 -7.62 17.76 -4.05
CA LYS A 145 -9.00 18.18 -3.80
C LYS A 145 -9.81 17.12 -3.05
N ARG A 146 -9.67 15.83 -3.41
CA ARG A 146 -10.28 14.72 -2.67
C ARG A 146 -9.74 14.62 -1.24
N LEU A 147 -8.41 14.64 -1.08
CA LEU A 147 -7.76 14.53 0.23
C LEU A 147 -8.11 15.68 1.18
N LYS A 148 -8.41 16.87 0.66
CA LYS A 148 -8.89 18.00 1.45
C LYS A 148 -10.38 17.93 1.76
N GLY A 149 -11.15 17.10 1.07
CA GLY A 149 -12.60 17.10 1.13
C GLY A 149 -13.25 18.30 0.41
N GLU A 150 -12.50 18.96 -0.48
CA GLU A 150 -13.04 20.04 -1.33
C GLU A 150 -13.87 19.49 -2.47
N GLN A 151 -13.70 18.23 -2.78
CA GLN A 151 -14.44 17.48 -3.79
C GLN A 151 -14.85 16.12 -3.24
N PRO A 152 -15.91 15.49 -3.77
CA PRO A 152 -16.36 14.16 -3.37
C PRO A 152 -15.26 13.09 -3.51
N ALA A 153 -15.43 11.98 -2.80
CA ALA A 153 -14.46 10.87 -2.79
C ALA A 153 -14.17 10.28 -4.18
N ASN A 154 -15.13 10.38 -5.08
CA ASN A 154 -15.05 9.89 -6.46
C ASN A 154 -14.59 10.94 -7.49
N TYR A 155 -14.32 12.17 -7.09
CA TYR A 155 -13.95 13.23 -8.02
C TYR A 155 -12.77 12.86 -8.91
N ALA A 156 -12.98 12.88 -10.23
CA ALA A 156 -11.99 12.58 -11.26
C ALA A 156 -11.35 11.17 -11.14
N LEU A 157 -12.00 10.23 -10.45
CA LEU A 157 -11.59 8.83 -10.49
C LEU A 157 -11.95 8.22 -11.85
N GLN A 158 -11.03 7.42 -12.37
CA GLN A 158 -11.27 6.63 -13.59
C GLN A 158 -11.40 5.17 -13.20
N PRO A 159 -12.28 4.41 -13.87
CA PRO A 159 -12.37 2.97 -13.69
C PRO A 159 -11.01 2.31 -13.90
N LYS A 160 -10.60 1.48 -12.95
CA LYS A 160 -9.34 0.75 -13.04
C LYS A 160 -9.42 -0.55 -12.25
N HIS A 161 -8.87 -1.61 -12.82
CA HIS A 161 -8.63 -2.88 -12.15
C HIS A 161 -7.15 -3.22 -12.20
N THR A 162 -6.57 -3.61 -11.07
CA THR A 162 -5.16 -3.99 -10.99
C THR A 162 -5.00 -5.22 -10.11
N HIS A 163 -4.34 -6.25 -10.64
CA HIS A 163 -3.90 -7.40 -9.86
C HIS A 163 -2.39 -7.31 -9.64
N TYR A 164 -2.00 -7.12 -8.38
CA TYR A 164 -0.60 -7.07 -7.96
C TYR A 164 -0.12 -8.49 -7.64
N PHE A 165 0.41 -9.16 -8.67
CA PHE A 165 0.76 -10.59 -8.58
C PHE A 165 1.95 -10.89 -7.66
N ARG A 166 2.79 -9.90 -7.38
CA ARG A 166 3.86 -10.01 -6.37
C ARG A 166 3.30 -9.90 -4.96
N GLY A 167 2.31 -9.03 -4.78
CA GLY A 167 1.71 -8.69 -3.50
C GLY A 167 0.54 -9.58 -3.07
N ASP A 168 0.08 -10.51 -3.91
CA ASP A 168 -1.15 -11.27 -3.72
C ASP A 168 -2.35 -10.34 -3.39
N TYR A 169 -2.45 -9.22 -4.13
CA TYR A 169 -3.40 -8.15 -3.85
C TYR A 169 -4.12 -7.71 -5.13
N THR A 170 -5.39 -7.41 -5.00
CA THR A 170 -6.22 -6.89 -6.11
C THR A 170 -6.92 -5.63 -5.68
N LEU A 171 -6.89 -4.61 -6.54
CA LEU A 171 -7.57 -3.35 -6.34
C LEU A 171 -8.47 -3.05 -7.54
N HIS A 172 -9.74 -2.77 -7.24
CA HIS A 172 -10.76 -2.45 -8.22
C HIS A 172 -11.41 -1.10 -7.88
N VAL A 173 -11.14 -0.10 -8.71
CA VAL A 173 -11.61 1.28 -8.52
C VAL A 173 -12.72 1.56 -9.51
N ARG A 174 -13.84 2.05 -9.01
CA ARG A 174 -14.98 2.56 -9.78
C ARG A 174 -15.37 3.94 -9.27
N PRO A 175 -16.07 4.76 -10.06
CA PRO A 175 -16.58 6.03 -9.58
C PRO A 175 -17.44 5.87 -8.31
N ASP A 176 -18.31 4.88 -8.26
CA ASP A 176 -19.26 4.70 -7.17
C ASP A 176 -18.71 3.92 -5.98
N TYR A 177 -17.68 3.08 -6.18
CA TYR A 177 -17.06 2.30 -5.10
C TYR A 177 -15.59 1.95 -5.39
N THR A 178 -14.89 1.57 -4.36
CA THR A 178 -13.61 0.89 -4.43
C THR A 178 -13.72 -0.44 -3.70
N PHE A 179 -13.25 -1.50 -4.33
CA PHE A 179 -13.20 -2.85 -3.76
C PHE A 179 -11.77 -3.36 -3.83
N ASP A 180 -11.32 -4.03 -2.81
CA ASP A 180 -10.05 -4.73 -2.87
C ASP A 180 -10.12 -6.15 -2.30
N VAL A 181 -9.09 -6.92 -2.59
CA VAL A 181 -8.89 -8.25 -2.02
C VAL A 181 -7.45 -8.41 -1.59
N ARG A 182 -7.23 -8.60 -0.31
CA ARG A 182 -5.93 -8.95 0.24
C ARG A 182 -5.85 -10.47 0.44
N MET A 183 -4.99 -11.11 -0.35
CA MET A 183 -4.65 -12.53 -0.23
C MET A 183 -3.25 -12.69 0.35
N VAL A 184 -2.89 -13.92 0.71
CA VAL A 184 -1.54 -14.29 1.11
C VAL A 184 -1.23 -15.73 0.68
N SER A 185 -0.05 -15.93 0.14
CA SER A 185 0.44 -17.25 -0.24
C SER A 185 1.77 -17.57 0.47
N ASN A 186 2.33 -18.73 0.16
CA ASN A 186 3.67 -19.09 0.62
C ASN A 186 4.79 -18.18 0.04
N ARG A 187 4.44 -17.25 -0.86
CA ARG A 187 5.35 -16.24 -1.42
C ARG A 187 5.37 -14.94 -0.60
N THR A 188 4.33 -14.66 0.18
CA THR A 188 4.10 -13.38 0.87
C THR A 188 3.94 -13.56 2.37
N MET A 189 4.02 -12.46 3.12
CA MET A 189 3.79 -12.43 4.57
C MET A 189 2.33 -12.11 4.87
N ARG A 190 1.74 -12.86 5.80
CA ARG A 190 0.35 -12.75 6.28
C ARG A 190 0.13 -11.49 7.07
N CYS A 191 0.93 -11.31 8.11
CA CYS A 191 0.84 -10.19 9.02
C CYS A 191 2.21 -9.87 9.62
N GLU A 192 2.31 -8.69 10.19
CA GLU A 192 3.47 -8.21 10.91
C GLU A 192 3.05 -7.73 12.30
N TYR A 193 3.80 -8.13 13.31
CA TYR A 193 3.74 -7.57 14.66
C TYR A 193 5.02 -6.81 14.94
N GLY A 194 5.07 -6.07 16.03
CA GLY A 194 6.31 -5.46 16.49
C GLY A 194 6.04 -4.29 17.42
N ASN A 195 6.95 -4.04 18.35
CA ASN A 195 6.85 -2.93 19.29
C ASN A 195 5.53 -2.91 20.12
N GLY A 196 4.92 -4.07 20.35
CA GLY A 196 3.61 -4.16 20.99
C GLY A 196 2.41 -3.78 20.11
N GLU A 197 2.63 -3.57 18.80
CA GLU A 197 1.60 -3.21 17.84
C GLU A 197 1.04 -4.42 17.10
N ASN A 198 -0.22 -4.27 16.62
CA ASN A 198 -0.87 -5.16 15.65
C ASN A 198 -1.07 -6.61 16.11
N LEU A 199 -1.51 -6.79 17.35
CA LEU A 199 -1.58 -8.10 17.99
C LEU A 199 -2.77 -8.98 17.55
N LYS A 200 -3.70 -8.46 16.72
CA LYS A 200 -4.96 -9.12 16.38
C LYS A 200 -5.17 -9.41 14.89
N THR A 201 -4.28 -8.99 13.99
CA THR A 201 -4.52 -9.00 12.55
C THR A 201 -4.04 -10.26 11.84
N TYR A 202 -3.89 -11.38 12.53
CA TYR A 202 -3.40 -12.63 11.95
C TYR A 202 -4.15 -13.02 10.67
N PHE A 203 -5.48 -12.90 10.65
CA PHE A 203 -6.32 -13.28 9.53
C PHE A 203 -6.52 -12.18 8.48
N MET A 204 -5.97 -10.97 8.67
CA MET A 204 -6.24 -9.82 7.80
C MET A 204 -5.83 -10.02 6.33
N SER A 205 -4.95 -10.97 6.03
CA SER A 205 -4.53 -11.26 4.66
C SER A 205 -5.16 -12.53 4.06
N ASP A 206 -6.18 -13.10 4.70
CA ASP A 206 -6.76 -14.38 4.28
C ASP A 206 -7.99 -14.20 3.37
N GLY A 207 -7.85 -13.32 2.37
CA GLY A 207 -8.92 -12.93 1.48
C GLY A 207 -9.78 -11.80 2.07
N CYS A 208 -9.18 -10.94 2.88
CA CYS A 208 -9.85 -9.73 3.36
C CYS A 208 -10.30 -8.87 2.18
N THR A 209 -11.50 -8.30 2.31
CA THR A 209 -12.06 -7.37 1.34
C THR A 209 -12.44 -6.06 2.01
N ASN A 210 -12.18 -4.95 1.33
CA ASN A 210 -12.76 -3.66 1.65
C ASN A 210 -13.79 -3.30 0.59
N ILE A 211 -14.90 -2.70 1.03
CA ILE A 211 -15.89 -2.09 0.15
C ILE A 211 -16.08 -0.68 0.69
N VAL A 212 -15.70 0.32 -0.09
CA VAL A 212 -15.77 1.71 0.32
C VAL A 212 -16.36 2.59 -0.78
N THR A 213 -17.22 3.51 -0.39
CA THR A 213 -17.84 4.52 -1.26
C THR A 213 -17.32 5.91 -0.92
N GLU A 214 -17.27 6.27 0.35
CA GLU A 214 -16.74 7.53 0.87
C GLU A 214 -15.30 7.42 1.44
N GLY A 215 -14.91 6.21 1.86
CA GLY A 215 -13.59 5.88 2.38
C GLY A 215 -13.51 5.80 3.92
N ASN A 216 -14.47 6.38 4.64
CA ASN A 216 -14.48 6.39 6.10
C ASN A 216 -15.22 5.22 6.75
N GLU A 217 -15.66 4.24 5.97
CA GLU A 217 -16.50 3.11 6.41
C GLU A 217 -15.82 2.28 7.51
N TYR A 218 -14.49 2.19 7.47
CA TYR A 218 -13.69 1.46 8.48
C TYR A 218 -12.96 2.39 9.45
N ALA A 219 -13.26 3.70 9.46
CA ALA A 219 -12.61 4.63 10.36
C ALA A 219 -12.97 4.31 11.83
N ASN A 220 -11.93 4.19 12.68
CA ASN A 220 -12.07 3.95 14.12
C ASN A 220 -12.76 2.63 14.54
N ILE A 221 -12.98 1.67 13.63
CA ILE A 221 -13.65 0.40 13.96
C ILE A 221 -12.70 -0.60 14.66
N PHE A 222 -11.40 -0.51 14.43
CA PHE A 222 -10.41 -1.54 14.77
C PHE A 222 -10.35 -1.93 16.26
N PRO A 223 -10.51 -1.02 17.24
CA PRO A 223 -10.49 -1.39 18.66
C PRO A 223 -11.62 -2.31 19.08
N VAL A 224 -12.77 -2.24 18.41
CA VAL A 224 -13.99 -2.99 18.75
C VAL A 224 -14.29 -4.15 17.80
N TRP A 225 -13.49 -4.30 16.75
CA TRP A 225 -13.73 -5.30 15.72
C TRP A 225 -13.43 -6.72 16.19
N ASN A 226 -14.27 -7.67 15.77
CA ASN A 226 -13.95 -9.08 15.91
C ASN A 226 -13.00 -9.49 14.77
N TRP A 227 -11.72 -9.57 15.08
CA TRP A 227 -10.66 -9.87 14.13
C TRP A 227 -10.63 -11.31 13.58
N THR A 228 -11.56 -12.17 14.00
CA THR A 228 -11.84 -13.45 13.34
C THR A 228 -13.01 -13.36 12.36
N ARG A 229 -13.65 -12.19 12.22
CA ARG A 229 -14.82 -11.95 11.35
C ARG A 229 -14.61 -10.71 10.48
N ILE A 230 -13.45 -10.60 9.87
CA ILE A 230 -13.13 -9.53 8.92
C ILE A 230 -13.88 -9.81 7.61
N PRO A 231 -14.41 -8.79 6.91
CA PRO A 231 -15.06 -8.99 5.61
C PRO A 231 -14.18 -9.80 4.65
N GLY A 232 -14.80 -10.75 3.95
CA GLY A 232 -14.12 -11.61 2.98
C GLY A 232 -13.27 -12.73 3.57
N VAL A 233 -12.84 -12.66 4.82
CA VAL A 233 -11.95 -13.64 5.43
C VAL A 233 -12.65 -14.95 5.75
N THR A 234 -11.97 -16.07 5.52
CA THR A 234 -12.34 -17.38 6.03
C THR A 234 -11.42 -17.71 7.19
N ALA A 235 -11.94 -17.68 8.40
CA ALA A 235 -11.18 -17.96 9.61
C ALA A 235 -11.99 -18.84 10.57
N PRO A 236 -11.35 -19.72 11.38
CA PRO A 236 -12.04 -20.41 12.44
C PRO A 236 -12.49 -19.40 13.51
N GLN A 237 -13.64 -19.66 14.12
CA GLN A 237 -14.04 -18.86 15.27
C GLN A 237 -13.17 -19.26 16.47
N MET A 238 -12.46 -18.29 17.02
CA MET A 238 -11.47 -18.51 18.09
C MET A 238 -11.64 -17.47 19.19
N ASN A 239 -11.44 -17.90 20.43
CA ASN A 239 -11.38 -16.99 21.58
C ASN A 239 -10.04 -16.23 21.65
N LYS A 240 -8.97 -16.81 21.10
CA LYS A 240 -7.63 -16.22 21.10
C LYS A 240 -7.07 -16.25 19.68
N ILE A 241 -6.80 -15.08 19.14
CA ILE A 241 -6.21 -14.94 17.82
C ILE A 241 -4.73 -15.37 17.87
N PRO A 242 -4.25 -16.12 16.84
CA PRO A 242 -2.86 -16.47 16.73
C PRO A 242 -1.93 -15.26 16.65
N MET A 243 -0.72 -15.44 17.17
CA MET A 243 0.35 -14.46 17.03
C MET A 243 1.38 -14.94 16.03
N ALA A 244 2.28 -14.06 15.60
CA ALA A 244 3.38 -14.42 14.72
C ALA A 244 4.18 -15.58 15.30
N GLN A 245 4.49 -16.55 14.44
CA GLN A 245 5.20 -17.76 14.83
C GLN A 245 6.73 -17.58 14.82
N SER A 246 7.23 -16.58 14.10
CA SER A 246 8.64 -16.22 14.06
C SER A 246 8.78 -14.71 14.10
N SER A 247 9.96 -14.22 14.49
CA SER A 247 10.23 -12.81 14.78
C SER A 247 9.46 -11.85 13.84
N TRP A 248 8.42 -11.23 14.36
CA TRP A 248 7.61 -10.19 13.75
C TRP A 248 6.61 -10.63 12.69
N GLN A 249 6.80 -11.77 12.01
CA GLN A 249 6.02 -12.10 10.81
C GLN A 249 5.60 -13.57 10.77
N THR A 250 4.55 -13.83 10.00
CA THR A 250 4.10 -15.17 9.64
C THR A 250 3.90 -15.23 8.13
N ARG A 251 4.53 -16.20 7.48
CA ARG A 251 4.36 -16.45 6.05
C ARG A 251 3.01 -17.12 5.81
N GLY A 252 2.39 -16.84 4.66
CA GLY A 252 1.19 -17.55 4.23
C GLY A 252 1.48 -19.04 3.95
N THR A 253 0.46 -19.86 4.07
CA THR A 253 0.54 -21.31 3.85
C THR A 253 -0.14 -21.76 2.55
N SER A 254 -0.95 -20.89 1.95
CA SER A 254 -1.63 -21.17 0.68
C SER A 254 -0.65 -21.29 -0.47
N THR A 255 -0.85 -22.28 -1.33
CA THR A 255 0.01 -22.53 -2.49
C THR A 255 -0.44 -21.77 -3.74
N PHE A 256 -1.67 -21.23 -3.73
CA PHE A 256 -2.23 -20.50 -4.84
C PHE A 256 -3.00 -19.24 -4.37
N ALA A 257 -2.52 -18.10 -4.83
CA ALA A 257 -3.21 -16.82 -4.86
C ALA A 257 -2.83 -16.16 -6.19
N GLY A 258 -3.79 -15.65 -6.94
CA GLY A 258 -3.51 -15.06 -8.23
C GLY A 258 -4.74 -14.39 -8.85
N GLY A 259 -4.53 -13.73 -9.98
CA GLY A 259 -5.60 -13.07 -10.71
C GLY A 259 -5.18 -12.68 -12.11
N VAL A 260 -6.13 -12.18 -12.86
CA VAL A 260 -5.96 -11.61 -14.20
C VAL A 260 -6.60 -10.23 -14.24
N SER A 261 -6.07 -9.35 -15.09
CA SER A 261 -6.59 -8.01 -15.29
C SER A 261 -6.39 -7.59 -16.75
N ASP A 262 -7.40 -6.95 -17.33
CA ASP A 262 -7.29 -6.21 -18.59
C ASP A 262 -7.16 -4.70 -18.37
N SER A 263 -6.95 -4.27 -17.14
CA SER A 263 -6.88 -2.91 -16.63
C SER A 263 -8.23 -2.31 -16.24
N ILE A 264 -9.35 -2.85 -16.68
CA ILE A 264 -10.72 -2.39 -16.37
C ILE A 264 -11.48 -3.46 -15.60
N TYR A 265 -11.43 -4.70 -16.06
CA TYR A 265 -12.06 -5.86 -15.46
C TYR A 265 -11.02 -6.88 -15.02
N GLY A 266 -11.44 -7.85 -14.25
CA GLY A 266 -10.54 -8.92 -13.85
C GLY A 266 -11.21 -9.98 -13.02
N ALA A 267 -10.40 -10.96 -12.65
CA ALA A 267 -10.78 -11.99 -11.71
C ALA A 267 -9.60 -12.32 -10.80
N SER A 268 -9.91 -12.68 -9.56
CA SER A 268 -8.92 -13.19 -8.61
C SER A 268 -9.38 -14.51 -8.03
N ALA A 269 -8.45 -15.40 -7.74
CA ALA A 269 -8.76 -16.69 -7.15
C ALA A 269 -7.75 -17.04 -6.05
N TYR A 270 -8.23 -17.69 -5.01
CA TYR A 270 -7.48 -17.98 -3.81
C TYR A 270 -7.79 -19.39 -3.30
N SER A 271 -6.79 -20.25 -3.27
CA SER A 271 -6.87 -21.56 -2.62
C SER A 271 -6.38 -21.39 -1.17
N TYR A 272 -7.25 -20.82 -0.33
CA TYR A 272 -6.95 -20.59 1.07
C TYR A 272 -6.68 -21.90 1.82
N ARG A 273 -5.66 -21.88 2.61
CA ARG A 273 -5.33 -22.94 3.57
C ARG A 273 -4.66 -22.32 4.80
N ASP A 274 -5.13 -22.71 5.96
CA ASP A 274 -4.47 -22.46 7.23
C ASP A 274 -4.51 -23.71 8.09
N ASP A 275 -3.38 -24.10 8.63
CA ASP A 275 -3.18 -25.26 9.48
C ASP A 275 -2.79 -24.87 10.92
N TYR A 276 -3.05 -23.60 11.29
CA TYR A 276 -2.78 -23.10 12.63
C TYR A 276 -3.54 -23.91 13.70
N ALA A 277 -2.81 -24.30 14.75
CA ALA A 277 -3.35 -25.03 15.91
C ALA A 277 -4.16 -26.27 15.53
N ASP A 278 -3.75 -27.01 14.50
CA ASP A 278 -4.39 -28.25 14.01
C ASP A 278 -5.81 -28.07 13.45
N ILE A 279 -6.27 -26.83 13.24
CA ILE A 279 -7.63 -26.54 12.74
C ILE A 279 -7.70 -26.67 11.23
N ASN A 280 -6.75 -26.82 10.46
CA ASN A 280 -6.71 -27.15 9.02
C ASN A 280 -7.90 -26.58 8.20
N THR A 281 -8.10 -25.27 8.30
CA THR A 281 -9.17 -24.57 7.58
C THR A 281 -8.79 -24.42 6.10
N LYS A 282 -9.73 -24.77 5.21
CA LYS A 282 -9.54 -24.66 3.75
C LYS A 282 -10.75 -24.00 3.10
N ALA A 283 -10.52 -23.20 2.05
CA ALA A 283 -11.55 -22.63 1.19
C ALA A 283 -11.01 -22.39 -0.22
N LYS A 284 -11.89 -22.51 -1.21
CA LYS A 284 -11.63 -21.98 -2.55
C LYS A 284 -12.49 -20.75 -2.74
N LYS A 285 -11.86 -19.65 -3.10
CA LYS A 285 -12.51 -18.34 -3.25
C LYS A 285 -12.18 -17.78 -4.62
N ALA A 286 -13.14 -17.09 -5.22
CA ALA A 286 -12.95 -16.37 -6.46
C ALA A 286 -13.75 -15.06 -6.41
N TRP A 287 -13.22 -14.03 -7.06
CA TRP A 287 -13.86 -12.75 -7.22
C TRP A 287 -13.82 -12.36 -8.69
N PHE A 288 -14.95 -11.93 -9.23
CA PHE A 288 -15.10 -11.45 -10.59
C PHE A 288 -15.54 -9.99 -10.53
N PHE A 289 -14.80 -9.12 -11.18
CA PHE A 289 -14.90 -7.67 -11.03
C PHE A 289 -15.51 -7.04 -12.28
N PHE A 290 -16.65 -6.39 -12.11
CA PHE A 290 -17.42 -5.72 -13.17
C PHE A 290 -17.62 -4.24 -12.85
N ASP A 291 -18.42 -3.51 -13.65
CA ASP A 291 -18.61 -2.08 -13.44
C ASP A 291 -19.45 -1.77 -12.19
N GLU A 292 -20.56 -2.46 -12.01
CA GLU A 292 -21.54 -2.18 -10.96
C GLU A 292 -21.52 -3.21 -9.82
N GLU A 293 -20.79 -4.30 -10.00
CA GLU A 293 -20.78 -5.40 -9.03
C GLU A 293 -19.44 -6.13 -8.96
N VAL A 294 -19.22 -6.77 -7.83
CA VAL A 294 -18.20 -7.81 -7.65
C VAL A 294 -18.90 -9.08 -7.20
N VAL A 295 -18.73 -10.15 -7.98
CA VAL A 295 -19.29 -11.46 -7.66
C VAL A 295 -18.22 -12.31 -6.95
N CYS A 296 -18.56 -12.90 -5.80
CA CYS A 296 -17.65 -13.73 -5.01
C CYS A 296 -18.37 -14.96 -4.39
#